data_c64499242a63b56fed50ba3285ee046d
#
_entry.id   c64499242a63b56fed50ba3285ee046d
#
_cell.length_a   1.000
_cell.length_b   1.000
_cell.length_c   1.000
_cell.angle_alpha   90.00
_cell.angle_beta   90.00
_cell.angle_gamma   90.00
#
_symmetry.space_group_name_H-M   'P 1'
#
loop_
_entity.id
_entity.type
_entity.pdbx_description
1 polymer ?
#
loop_
_entity_poly.entity_id
_entity_poly.type
_entity_poly.pdbx_seq_one_letter_code
_entity_poly.pdbx_strand_id
1 'polypeptide(L)'
;PFPKKDFWHVIFIELPILIVSILLHELSHAVIATGYGGFVAEIGIRKIKYGFKYYTRVFWGNVPINNKICFLLGGIAMNMWLSSFGCFIVYRYKLVCGFFVYITNVLLVMLNIIPQKKLNSDGYQIVVQLQKYKKNNLNIFRKK
;
A
#
# COMPACT_ATOMS: atom_id res chain seq x y z
N PRO A 1 14.33 20.02 23.91
CA PRO A 1 13.66 20.65 22.78
C PRO A 1 14.60 20.60 21.58
N PHE A 2 14.15 19.97 20.49
CA PHE A 2 14.92 19.93 19.25
C PHE A 2 15.10 21.37 18.73
N PRO A 3 16.29 21.77 18.30
CA PRO A 3 16.49 23.08 17.72
C PRO A 3 15.64 23.21 16.45
N LYS A 4 14.96 24.36 16.28
CA LYS A 4 14.02 24.59 15.17
C LYS A 4 14.64 24.36 13.77
N LYS A 5 15.95 24.53 13.62
CA LYS A 5 16.67 24.26 12.36
C LYS A 5 16.66 22.78 11.97
N ASP A 6 16.80 21.86 12.92
CA ASP A 6 16.87 20.43 12.63
C ASP A 6 15.50 19.87 12.22
N PHE A 7 14.41 20.47 12.73
CA PHE A 7 13.05 20.11 12.38
C PHE A 7 12.76 20.26 10.86
N TRP A 8 13.16 21.36 10.27
CA TRP A 8 12.97 21.58 8.83
C TRP A 8 13.81 20.63 7.98
N HIS A 9 15.04 20.32 8.38
CA HIS A 9 15.88 19.33 7.67
C HIS A 9 15.24 17.94 7.65
N VAL A 10 14.64 17.51 8.77
CA VAL A 10 13.91 16.24 8.83
C VAL A 10 12.73 16.24 7.87
N ILE A 11 11.92 17.30 7.85
CA ILE A 11 10.76 17.40 6.95
C ILE A 11 11.19 17.36 5.47
N PHE A 12 12.24 18.10 5.11
CA PHE A 12 12.74 18.14 3.73
C PHE A 12 13.27 16.79 3.23
N ILE A 13 13.73 15.93 4.12
CA ILE A 13 14.15 14.56 3.77
C ILE A 13 12.96 13.61 3.78
N GLU A 14 12.11 13.67 4.79
CA GLU A 14 11.03 12.71 5.02
C GLU A 14 9.90 12.86 3.99
N LEU A 15 9.53 14.09 3.63
CA LEU A 15 8.42 14.33 2.71
C LEU A 15 8.64 13.73 1.31
N PRO A 16 9.80 13.91 0.64
CA PRO A 16 10.08 13.22 -0.62
C PRO A 16 10.08 11.69 -0.49
N ILE A 17 10.64 11.15 0.60
CA ILE A 17 10.66 9.69 0.85
C ILE A 17 9.22 9.17 0.97
N LEU A 18 8.38 9.84 1.73
CA LEU A 18 6.97 9.46 1.90
C LEU A 18 6.23 9.49 0.55
N ILE A 19 6.38 10.56 -0.23
CA ILE A 19 5.73 10.69 -1.55
C ILE A 19 6.18 9.56 -2.49
N VAL A 20 7.48 9.33 -2.60
CA VAL A 20 8.02 8.27 -3.47
C VAL A 20 7.55 6.89 -3.00
N SER A 21 7.55 6.62 -1.69
CA SER A 21 7.09 5.35 -1.14
C SER A 21 5.61 5.08 -1.46
N ILE A 22 4.75 6.10 -1.34
CA ILE A 22 3.33 5.97 -1.67
C ILE A 22 3.14 5.78 -3.19
N LEU A 23 3.87 6.50 -4.03
CA LEU A 23 3.79 6.33 -5.49
C LEU A 23 4.21 4.93 -5.92
N LEU A 24 5.30 4.40 -5.37
CA LEU A 24 5.76 3.03 -5.66
C LEU A 24 4.77 1.98 -5.15
N HIS A 25 4.13 2.21 -4.01
CA HIS A 25 3.06 1.39 -3.49
C HIS A 25 1.88 1.29 -4.49
N GLU A 26 1.34 2.43 -4.95
CA GLU A 26 0.25 2.46 -5.94
C GLU A 26 0.67 1.89 -7.29
N LEU A 27 1.90 2.15 -7.72
CA LEU A 27 2.44 1.60 -8.96
C LEU A 27 2.54 0.07 -8.91
N SER A 28 2.92 -0.50 -7.77
CA SER A 28 2.96 -1.96 -7.59
C SER A 28 1.57 -2.60 -7.73
N HIS A 29 0.53 -1.94 -7.21
CA HIS A 29 -0.85 -2.35 -7.48
C HIS A 29 -1.15 -2.37 -8.99
N ALA A 30 -0.79 -1.30 -9.71
CA ALA A 30 -1.03 -1.22 -11.15
C ALA A 30 -0.31 -2.34 -11.92
N VAL A 31 0.96 -2.58 -11.62
CA VAL A 31 1.76 -3.64 -12.27
C VAL A 31 1.15 -5.03 -12.03
N ILE A 32 0.78 -5.34 -10.80
CA ILE A 32 0.18 -6.63 -10.47
C ILE A 32 -1.20 -6.78 -11.13
N ALA A 33 -2.00 -5.71 -11.13
CA ALA A 33 -3.30 -5.73 -11.78
C ALA A 33 -3.20 -6.07 -13.27
N THR A 34 -2.30 -5.40 -14.00
CA THR A 34 -2.08 -5.66 -15.42
C THR A 34 -1.55 -7.07 -15.68
N GLY A 35 -0.65 -7.58 -14.83
CA GLY A 35 -0.14 -8.94 -14.91
C GLY A 35 -1.22 -10.02 -14.76
N TYR A 36 -2.31 -9.74 -14.04
CA TYR A 36 -3.44 -10.63 -13.87
C TYR A 36 -4.64 -10.30 -14.78
N GLY A 37 -4.45 -9.49 -15.82
CA GLY A 37 -5.49 -9.15 -16.79
C GLY A 37 -6.50 -8.12 -16.31
N GLY A 38 -6.18 -7.38 -15.25
CA GLY A 38 -6.95 -6.20 -14.83
C GLY A 38 -6.62 -4.98 -15.70
N PHE A 39 -7.61 -4.15 -15.97
CA PHE A 39 -7.41 -2.88 -16.66
C PHE A 39 -7.27 -1.75 -15.64
N VAL A 40 -6.10 -1.14 -15.58
CA VAL A 40 -5.84 0.03 -14.72
C VAL A 40 -6.48 1.26 -15.36
N ALA A 41 -7.55 1.75 -14.78
CA ALA A 41 -8.28 2.91 -15.29
C ALA A 41 -7.62 4.22 -14.90
N GLU A 42 -7.16 4.31 -13.66
CA GLU A 42 -6.47 5.51 -13.19
C GLU A 42 -5.63 5.23 -11.95
N ILE A 43 -4.56 6.00 -11.79
CA ILE A 43 -3.83 6.18 -10.54
C ILE A 43 -4.01 7.64 -10.17
N GLY A 44 -4.50 7.92 -8.97
CA GLY A 44 -4.90 9.29 -8.61
C GLY A 44 -4.80 9.60 -7.14
N ILE A 45 -5.17 10.84 -6.83
CA ILE A 45 -5.23 11.38 -5.47
C ILE A 45 -6.65 11.82 -5.20
N ARG A 46 -7.23 11.36 -4.09
CA ARG A 46 -8.55 11.79 -3.63
C ARG A 46 -8.45 12.53 -2.31
N LYS A 47 -9.13 13.66 -2.19
CA LYS A 47 -9.31 14.35 -0.92
C LYS A 47 -10.22 13.52 -0.02
N ILE A 48 -9.78 13.30 1.22
CA ILE A 48 -10.56 12.68 2.30
C ILE A 48 -10.72 13.67 3.45
N LYS A 49 -11.56 13.35 4.44
CA LYS A 49 -11.87 14.28 5.55
C LYS A 49 -10.62 14.79 6.28
N TYR A 50 -9.56 13.99 6.37
CA TYR A 50 -8.34 14.29 7.12
C TYR A 50 -7.07 14.25 6.26
N GLY A 51 -7.14 14.66 4.98
CA GLY A 51 -5.97 14.73 4.11
C GLY A 51 -6.23 14.23 2.69
N PHE A 52 -5.22 13.58 2.12
CA PHE A 52 -5.26 13.03 0.77
C PHE A 52 -5.02 11.52 0.84
N LYS A 53 -5.70 10.78 -0.04
CA LYS A 53 -5.47 9.36 -0.26
C LYS A 53 -5.09 9.15 -1.70
N TYR A 54 -3.99 8.45 -1.92
CA TYR A 54 -3.62 7.89 -3.20
C TYR A 54 -4.45 6.63 -3.45
N TYR A 55 -4.70 6.30 -4.71
CA TYR A 55 -5.46 5.11 -5.07
C TYR A 55 -5.18 4.67 -6.50
N THR A 56 -5.25 3.37 -6.71
CA THR A 56 -5.23 2.73 -8.02
C THR A 56 -6.60 2.13 -8.30
N ARG A 57 -7.30 2.62 -9.35
CA ARG A 57 -8.58 2.06 -9.78
C ARG A 57 -8.37 1.03 -10.87
N VAL A 58 -8.88 -0.17 -10.62
CA VAL A 58 -8.77 -1.30 -11.55
C VAL A 58 -10.15 -1.82 -11.90
N PHE A 59 -10.41 -2.00 -13.20
CA PHE A 59 -11.54 -2.76 -13.68
C PHE A 59 -11.14 -4.22 -13.83
N TRP A 60 -11.84 -5.07 -13.09
CA TRP A 60 -11.65 -6.51 -13.09
C TRP A 60 -12.74 -7.15 -13.93
N GLY A 61 -12.38 -7.88 -14.98
CA GLY A 61 -13.29 -8.80 -15.67
C GLY A 61 -13.55 -10.06 -14.82
N ASN A 62 -13.60 -11.22 -15.44
CA ASN A 62 -13.76 -12.52 -14.76
C ASN A 62 -12.44 -13.00 -14.14
N VAL A 63 -11.84 -12.18 -13.28
CA VAL A 63 -10.57 -12.49 -12.61
C VAL A 63 -10.84 -13.19 -11.28
N PRO A 64 -10.14 -14.32 -10.99
CA PRO A 64 -10.25 -15.04 -9.73
C PRO A 64 -9.97 -14.14 -8.53
N ILE A 65 -10.59 -14.45 -7.38
CA ILE A 65 -10.43 -13.68 -6.17
C ILE A 65 -8.99 -13.66 -5.67
N ASN A 66 -8.25 -14.75 -5.85
CA ASN A 66 -6.85 -14.85 -5.45
C ASN A 66 -5.99 -13.76 -6.12
N ASN A 67 -6.24 -13.47 -7.39
CA ASN A 67 -5.52 -12.42 -8.12
C ASN A 67 -5.85 -11.03 -7.59
N LYS A 68 -7.10 -10.79 -7.15
CA LYS A 68 -7.51 -9.55 -6.47
C LYS A 68 -6.85 -9.40 -5.10
N ILE A 69 -6.64 -10.50 -4.38
CA ILE A 69 -5.90 -10.50 -3.12
C ILE A 69 -4.41 -10.24 -3.38
N CYS A 70 -3.80 -10.89 -4.40
CA CYS A 70 -2.41 -10.62 -4.78
C CYS A 70 -2.20 -9.15 -5.16
N PHE A 71 -3.15 -8.54 -5.87
CA PHE A 71 -3.14 -7.11 -6.16
C PHE A 71 -3.07 -6.27 -4.89
N LEU A 72 -3.93 -6.55 -3.90
CA LEU A 72 -3.96 -5.82 -2.63
C LEU A 72 -2.69 -6.03 -1.79
N LEU A 73 -2.10 -7.21 -1.86
CA LEU A 73 -0.83 -7.51 -1.19
C LEU A 73 0.37 -6.83 -1.88
N GLY A 74 0.25 -6.45 -3.15
CA GLY A 74 1.32 -5.86 -3.93
C GLY A 74 1.88 -4.57 -3.33
N GLY A 75 1.03 -3.65 -2.91
CA GLY A 75 1.44 -2.42 -2.25
C GLY A 75 2.15 -2.67 -0.93
N ILE A 76 1.61 -3.60 -0.13
CA ILE A 76 2.23 -4.00 1.14
C ILE A 76 3.62 -4.60 0.89
N ALA A 77 3.74 -5.52 -0.09
CA ALA A 77 5.01 -6.15 -0.46
C ALA A 77 6.05 -5.12 -0.95
N MET A 78 5.62 -4.11 -1.72
CA MET A 78 6.49 -3.01 -2.16
C MET A 78 7.05 -2.24 -0.96
N ASN A 79 6.22 -1.87 0.00
CA ASN A 79 6.67 -1.16 1.19
C ASN A 79 7.60 -2.04 2.06
N MET A 80 7.36 -3.34 2.16
CA MET A 80 8.28 -4.27 2.83
C MET A 80 9.64 -4.32 2.13
N TRP A 81 9.64 -4.35 0.80
CA TRP A 81 10.88 -4.32 0.01
C TRP A 81 11.64 -3.02 0.22
N LEU A 82 10.97 -1.85 0.15
CA LEU A 82 11.58 -0.54 0.40
C LEU A 82 12.12 -0.42 1.84
N SER A 83 11.41 -0.97 2.82
CA SER A 83 11.89 -1.02 4.21
C SER A 83 13.19 -1.83 4.32
N SER A 84 13.25 -3.01 3.69
CA SER A 84 14.45 -3.84 3.67
C SER A 84 15.61 -3.14 2.98
N PHE A 85 15.34 -2.42 1.88
CA PHE A 85 16.32 -1.61 1.17
C PHE A 85 16.85 -0.45 2.04
N GLY A 86 15.96 0.25 2.77
CA GLY A 86 16.35 1.27 3.74
C GLY A 86 17.29 0.73 4.83
N CYS A 87 16.95 -0.44 5.38
CA CYS A 87 17.80 -1.13 6.36
C CYS A 87 19.17 -1.47 5.78
N PHE A 88 19.24 -1.96 4.54
CA PHE A 88 20.50 -2.21 3.83
C PHE A 88 21.36 -0.95 3.66
N ILE A 89 20.74 0.19 3.30
CA ILE A 89 21.44 1.48 3.19
C ILE A 89 22.05 1.89 4.53
N VAL A 90 21.32 1.76 5.63
CA VAL A 90 21.82 2.06 6.98
C VAL A 90 23.00 1.16 7.32
N TYR A 91 22.83 -0.15 7.12
CA TYR A 91 23.86 -1.13 7.47
C TYR A 91 25.14 -0.92 6.65
N ARG A 92 25.02 -0.79 5.32
CA ARG A 92 26.17 -0.76 4.40
C ARG A 92 26.86 0.60 4.34
N TYR A 93 26.10 1.69 4.33
CA TYR A 93 26.62 3.04 4.07
C TYR A 93 26.51 3.97 5.26
N LYS A 94 25.87 3.56 6.36
CA LYS A 94 25.65 4.36 7.57
C LYS A 94 24.91 5.69 7.29
N LEU A 95 24.11 5.75 6.22
CA LEU A 95 23.39 6.95 5.82
C LEU A 95 22.07 7.08 6.58
N VAL A 96 21.85 8.26 7.17
CA VAL A 96 20.63 8.56 7.94
C VAL A 96 19.37 8.51 7.07
N CYS A 97 19.46 8.87 5.78
CA CYS A 97 18.30 8.76 4.86
C CYS A 97 17.77 7.32 4.74
N GLY A 98 18.64 6.30 4.84
CA GLY A 98 18.22 4.91 4.87
C GLY A 98 17.33 4.58 6.07
N PHE A 99 17.59 5.20 7.24
CA PHE A 99 16.73 5.05 8.41
C PHE A 99 15.33 5.64 8.17
N PHE A 100 15.24 6.81 7.52
CA PHE A 100 13.95 7.40 7.15
C PHE A 100 13.20 6.53 6.15
N VAL A 101 13.86 6.00 5.13
CA VAL A 101 13.24 5.03 4.19
C VAL A 101 12.72 3.79 4.93
N TYR A 102 13.51 3.24 5.85
CA TYR A 102 13.12 2.10 6.66
C TYR A 102 11.86 2.37 7.49
N ILE A 103 11.91 3.41 8.34
CA ILE A 103 10.82 3.67 9.30
C ILE A 103 9.52 4.07 8.59
N THR A 104 9.59 4.91 7.55
CA THR A 104 8.42 5.33 6.76
C THR A 104 7.72 4.12 6.15
N ASN A 105 8.48 3.22 5.54
CA ASN A 105 7.89 2.06 4.89
C ASN A 105 7.37 1.01 5.89
N VAL A 106 8.00 0.84 7.07
CA VAL A 106 7.44 0.03 8.16
C VAL A 106 6.09 0.60 8.61
N LEU A 107 5.98 1.92 8.81
CA LEU A 107 4.73 2.56 9.19
C LEU A 107 3.65 2.41 8.10
N LEU A 108 4.00 2.56 6.82
CA LEU A 108 3.08 2.34 5.71
C LEU A 108 2.58 0.88 5.64
N VAL A 109 3.45 -0.11 5.87
CA VAL A 109 3.06 -1.52 5.99
C VAL A 109 2.04 -1.70 7.11
N MET A 110 2.31 -1.18 8.31
CA MET A 110 1.40 -1.29 9.45
C MET A 110 0.04 -0.65 9.16
N LEU A 111 0.02 0.56 8.59
CA LEU A 111 -1.23 1.26 8.24
C LEU A 111 -2.05 0.53 7.19
N ASN A 112 -1.40 -0.13 6.21
CA ASN A 112 -2.09 -0.84 5.14
C ASN A 112 -2.52 -2.26 5.54
N ILE A 113 -1.79 -2.96 6.41
CA ILE A 113 -2.19 -4.30 6.91
C ILE A 113 -3.38 -4.21 7.85
N ILE A 114 -3.43 -3.20 8.73
CA ILE A 114 -4.53 -3.05 9.69
C ILE A 114 -5.83 -2.75 8.93
N PRO A 115 -6.89 -3.57 9.11
CA PRO A 115 -8.15 -3.40 8.38
C PRO A 115 -8.92 -2.18 8.87
N GLN A 116 -8.68 -1.01 8.28
CA GLN A 116 -9.32 0.25 8.62
C GLN A 116 -10.38 0.62 7.59
N LYS A 117 -11.67 0.47 7.94
CA LYS A 117 -12.80 0.83 7.08
C LYS A 117 -12.79 2.30 6.67
N LYS A 118 -12.45 3.22 7.60
CA LYS A 118 -12.44 4.67 7.34
C LYS A 118 -11.41 5.08 6.30
N LEU A 119 -10.25 4.44 6.29
CA LEU A 119 -9.16 4.68 5.34
C LEU A 119 -9.27 3.78 4.10
N ASN A 120 -10.17 2.80 4.12
CA ASN A 120 -10.27 1.78 3.07
C ASN A 120 -8.88 1.18 2.76
N SER A 121 -8.16 0.74 3.83
CA SER A 121 -6.82 0.15 3.72
C SER A 121 -6.85 -1.15 2.92
N ASP A 122 -5.69 -1.60 2.40
CA ASP A 122 -5.60 -2.85 1.64
C ASP A 122 -6.02 -4.05 2.49
N GLY A 123 -5.61 -4.09 3.76
CA GLY A 123 -6.06 -5.10 4.72
C GLY A 123 -7.58 -5.14 4.89
N TYR A 124 -8.24 -3.98 4.93
CA TYR A 124 -9.71 -3.93 4.95
C TYR A 124 -10.32 -4.47 3.66
N GLN A 125 -9.77 -4.12 2.50
CA GLN A 125 -10.24 -4.61 1.22
C GLN A 125 -10.05 -6.14 1.09
N ILE A 126 -8.94 -6.69 1.58
CA ILE A 126 -8.69 -8.14 1.64
C ILE A 126 -9.80 -8.83 2.45
N VAL A 127 -10.10 -8.33 3.65
CA VAL A 127 -11.18 -8.88 4.50
C VAL A 127 -12.51 -8.87 3.77
N VAL A 128 -12.86 -7.75 3.11
CA VAL A 128 -14.11 -7.63 2.33
C VAL A 128 -14.16 -8.65 1.17
N GLN A 129 -13.06 -8.87 0.45
CA GLN A 129 -13.01 -9.85 -0.63
C GLN A 129 -13.19 -11.28 -0.10
N LEU A 130 -12.53 -11.62 1.01
CA LEU A 130 -12.67 -12.93 1.65
C LEU A 130 -14.11 -13.21 2.14
N GLN A 131 -14.77 -12.20 2.72
CA GLN A 131 -16.17 -12.31 3.15
C GLN A 131 -17.12 -12.55 1.96
N LYS A 132 -16.91 -11.83 0.85
CA LYS A 132 -17.69 -12.04 -0.39
C LYS A 132 -17.51 -13.46 -0.93
N TYR A 133 -16.29 -13.95 -0.94
CA TYR A 133 -15.98 -15.31 -1.39
C TYR A 133 -16.70 -16.36 -0.54
N LYS A 134 -16.62 -16.26 0.78
CA LYS A 134 -17.31 -17.17 1.71
C LYS A 134 -18.82 -17.15 1.49
N LYS A 135 -19.43 -15.99 1.32
CA LYS A 135 -20.88 -15.83 1.08
C LYS A 135 -21.31 -16.48 -0.24
N ASN A 136 -20.52 -16.30 -1.30
CA ASN A 136 -20.83 -16.89 -2.61
C ASN A 136 -20.79 -18.43 -2.57
N ASN A 137 -19.78 -19.01 -1.91
CA ASN A 137 -19.68 -20.45 -1.76
C ASN A 137 -20.84 -21.03 -0.94
N LEU A 138 -21.24 -20.40 0.15
CA LEU A 138 -22.39 -20.86 0.94
C LEU A 138 -23.69 -20.84 0.15
N ASN A 139 -23.88 -19.86 -0.74
CA ASN A 139 -25.06 -19.80 -1.60
C ASN A 139 -25.09 -20.91 -2.68
N ILE A 140 -23.94 -21.35 -3.15
CA ILE A 140 -23.83 -22.46 -4.10
C ILE A 140 -24.24 -23.79 -3.44
N PHE A 141 -23.82 -24.01 -2.18
CA PHE A 141 -24.19 -25.23 -1.42
C PHE A 141 -25.67 -25.25 -1.01
N ARG A 142 -26.31 -24.09 -0.86
CA ARG A 142 -27.77 -24.03 -0.55
C ARG A 142 -28.69 -24.26 -1.75
N LYS A 143 -28.15 -24.15 -2.97
CA LYS A 143 -28.94 -24.33 -4.21
C LYS A 143 -28.84 -25.76 -4.80
N LYS A 144 -28.02 -26.60 -4.21
CA LYS A 144 -27.98 -28.05 -4.47
C LYS A 144 -28.79 -28.81 -3.44
#